data_b17ce22f43bb7fc55d41aaf99bcea1f4
#
_entry.id   b17ce22f43bb7fc55d41aaf99bcea1f4
#
_cell.length_a   1.000
_cell.length_b   1.000
_cell.length_c   1.000
_cell.angle_alpha   90.00
_cell.angle_beta   90.00
_cell.angle_gamma   90.00
#
_symmetry.space_group_name_H-M   'P 1'
#
loop_
_entity.id
_entity.type
_entity.pdbx_description
1 polymer ?
#
loop_
_entity_poly.entity_id
_entity_poly.type
_entity_poly.pdbx_seq_one_letter_code
_entity_poly.pdbx_strand_id
1 'polypeptide(L)'
;MQAILLYSMSHMILLVSYTKSIIKHLLHIGQAKKKQNIKINQSHGGSGKQAITVINGIESDVVTLALAQDIDAIASSGKIAKDWQSRLPHNSAPYTSTIVFLVRKGNPKNIQDWDDLTRENIEVITPNPKTSGGARWNYLAAWGYALTKSNNDEFYAQQFVKSIYSNVKVLDTGARGSSNTFIERKIGDVLITWENEALLAINKIENHNVEIIIPSTSILAEPTVSIVDKVVDKKGTRAIAEAYLEYLYSPVGQEIAAKNFYRPRDKNVAIKYSVQFPELDLFTIDKFSGWDEAHKKHFSQGGIFDQLSKR
;
A
#
# COMPACT_ATOMS: atom_id res chain seq x y z
N MET A 1 29.62 -7.22 -13.04
CA MET A 1 28.58 -7.50 -12.03
C MET A 1 27.61 -6.32 -12.06
N GLN A 2 26.42 -6.53 -12.58
CA GLN A 2 25.40 -5.47 -12.61
C GLN A 2 24.60 -5.55 -11.32
N ALA A 3 24.47 -4.44 -10.61
CA ALA A 3 23.68 -4.34 -9.37
C ALA A 3 22.40 -3.55 -9.66
N ILE A 4 21.26 -4.15 -9.36
CA ILE A 4 19.98 -3.48 -9.36
C ILE A 4 19.68 -3.03 -7.94
N LEU A 5 19.39 -1.76 -7.76
CA LEU A 5 18.95 -1.20 -6.50
C LEU A 5 17.42 -1.05 -6.54
N LEU A 6 16.72 -1.90 -5.80
CA LEU A 6 15.27 -1.84 -5.69
C LEU A 6 14.87 -0.95 -4.52
N TYR A 7 14.08 0.07 -4.80
CA TYR A 7 13.44 0.87 -3.75
C TYR A 7 12.01 0.40 -3.58
N SER A 8 11.74 -0.24 -2.47
CA SER A 8 10.40 -0.71 -2.14
C SER A 8 9.89 -0.05 -0.86
N MET A 9 8.59 0.06 -0.77
CA MET A 9 7.89 0.57 0.42
C MET A 9 8.23 -0.26 1.65
N SER A 10 8.71 0.36 2.68
CA SER A 10 9.20 -0.37 3.82
C SER A 10 8.47 -0.15 5.12
N HIS A 11 7.23 0.10 5.10
CA HIS A 11 6.50 -0.08 6.34
C HIS A 11 5.63 -1.35 6.34
N MET A 12 5.73 -2.13 5.27
CA MET A 12 5.03 -3.40 5.15
C MET A 12 6.08 -4.53 5.17
N ILE A 13 6.18 -5.25 6.27
CA ILE A 13 7.07 -6.43 6.42
C ILE A 13 6.88 -7.40 5.26
N LEU A 14 5.67 -7.49 4.73
CA LEU A 14 5.29 -8.36 3.63
C LEU A 14 5.91 -7.94 2.29
N LEU A 15 6.04 -6.65 2.00
CA LEU A 15 6.67 -6.23 0.76
C LEU A 15 8.17 -6.62 0.77
N VAL A 16 8.81 -6.58 1.94
CA VAL A 16 10.18 -7.09 2.11
C VAL A 16 10.23 -8.60 1.84
N SER A 17 9.31 -9.37 2.42
CA SER A 17 9.23 -10.82 2.21
C SER A 17 8.89 -11.15 0.76
N TYR A 18 7.94 -10.45 0.17
CA TYR A 18 7.55 -10.58 -1.22
C TYR A 18 8.73 -10.31 -2.15
N THR A 19 9.39 -9.16 -2.02
CA THR A 19 10.54 -8.79 -2.84
C THR A 19 11.68 -9.80 -2.69
N LYS A 20 11.99 -10.27 -1.47
CA LYS A 20 12.98 -11.32 -1.25
C LYS A 20 12.62 -12.62 -1.96
N SER A 21 11.37 -13.02 -1.94
CA SER A 21 10.88 -14.25 -2.61
C SER A 21 11.00 -14.14 -4.12
N ILE A 22 10.60 -13.00 -4.71
CA ILE A 22 10.74 -12.70 -6.14
C ILE A 22 12.21 -12.73 -6.54
N ILE A 23 13.07 -12.04 -5.79
CA ILE A 23 14.50 -11.97 -6.07
C ILE A 23 15.13 -13.36 -6.05
N LYS A 24 14.85 -14.16 -5.02
CA LYS A 24 15.37 -15.53 -4.91
C LYS A 24 15.02 -16.36 -6.14
N HIS A 25 13.79 -16.25 -6.62
CA HIS A 25 13.33 -16.99 -7.78
C HIS A 25 13.97 -16.50 -9.07
N LEU A 26 14.04 -15.17 -9.28
CA LEU A 26 14.70 -14.57 -10.44
C LEU A 26 16.19 -14.88 -10.52
N LEU A 27 16.89 -14.85 -9.39
CA LEU A 27 18.31 -15.23 -9.36
C LEU A 27 18.50 -16.68 -9.78
N HIS A 28 17.61 -17.57 -9.34
CA HIS A 28 17.65 -18.99 -9.75
C HIS A 28 17.43 -19.13 -11.27
N ILE A 29 16.47 -18.42 -11.86
CA ILE A 29 16.22 -18.44 -13.32
C ILE A 29 17.38 -17.77 -14.09
N GLY A 30 17.90 -16.64 -13.61
CA GLY A 30 18.98 -15.90 -14.25
C GLY A 30 20.29 -16.67 -14.27
N GLN A 31 20.64 -17.34 -13.19
CA GLN A 31 21.79 -18.22 -13.09
C GLN A 31 21.65 -19.44 -14.03
N ALA A 32 20.45 -20.00 -14.14
CA ALA A 32 20.19 -21.15 -15.00
C ALA A 32 20.19 -20.81 -16.51
N LYS A 33 19.69 -19.63 -16.89
CA LYS A 33 19.48 -19.26 -18.32
C LYS A 33 20.59 -18.41 -18.93
N LYS A 34 21.26 -17.53 -18.20
CA LYS A 34 22.19 -16.54 -18.78
C LYS A 34 23.58 -16.45 -18.14
N LYS A 35 23.91 -17.30 -17.18
CA LYS A 35 25.20 -17.26 -16.43
C LYS A 35 25.59 -15.86 -15.90
N GLN A 36 24.60 -15.00 -15.61
CA GLN A 36 24.83 -13.65 -15.11
C GLN A 36 24.71 -13.63 -13.59
N ASN A 37 25.74 -13.11 -12.91
CA ASN A 37 25.68 -12.84 -11.48
C ASN A 37 24.96 -11.50 -11.27
N ILE A 38 23.68 -11.55 -10.91
CA ILE A 38 22.87 -10.38 -10.58
C ILE A 38 22.91 -10.20 -9.06
N LYS A 39 23.29 -9.01 -8.59
CA LYS A 39 23.18 -8.62 -7.18
C LYS A 39 22.05 -7.60 -7.06
N ILE A 40 21.05 -7.89 -6.22
CA ILE A 40 19.93 -6.98 -5.98
C ILE A 40 20.06 -6.40 -4.57
N ASN A 41 20.22 -5.08 -4.48
CA ASN A 41 20.19 -4.35 -3.23
C ASN A 41 18.79 -3.78 -3.03
N GLN A 42 18.35 -3.67 -1.78
CA GLN A 42 17.03 -3.17 -1.43
C GLN A 42 17.15 -2.03 -0.44
N SER A 43 16.32 -0.99 -0.62
CA SER A 43 16.10 0.04 0.36
C SER A 43 14.61 0.10 0.68
N HIS A 44 14.29 0.29 1.93
CA HIS A 44 12.93 0.31 2.43
C HIS A 44 12.67 1.61 3.20
N GLY A 45 11.50 2.23 3.01
CA GLY A 45 11.09 3.48 3.64
C GLY A 45 9.66 3.87 3.25
N GLY A 46 9.07 4.84 3.92
CA GLY A 46 7.77 5.38 3.51
C GLY A 46 7.78 5.80 2.04
N SER A 47 6.67 5.60 1.33
CA SER A 47 6.55 5.78 -0.12
C SER A 47 7.05 7.17 -0.57
N GLY A 48 6.49 8.25 -0.02
CA GLY A 48 6.92 9.61 -0.35
C GLY A 48 8.38 9.89 0.02
N LYS A 49 8.90 9.31 1.15
CA LYS A 49 10.32 9.44 1.51
C LYS A 49 11.22 8.77 0.47
N GLN A 50 10.84 7.60 -0.02
CA GLN A 50 11.58 6.89 -1.08
C GLN A 50 11.57 7.69 -2.39
N ALA A 51 10.41 8.26 -2.76
CA ALA A 51 10.32 9.12 -3.94
C ALA A 51 11.28 10.32 -3.84
N ILE A 52 11.29 11.03 -2.71
CA ILE A 52 12.21 12.15 -2.45
C ILE A 52 13.66 11.70 -2.53
N THR A 53 13.98 10.51 -1.99
CA THR A 53 15.35 9.98 -2.01
C THR A 53 15.84 9.75 -3.43
N VAL A 54 14.98 9.21 -4.31
CA VAL A 54 15.28 9.03 -5.74
C VAL A 54 15.40 10.38 -6.45
N ILE A 55 14.50 11.33 -6.18
CA ILE A 55 14.57 12.70 -6.73
C ILE A 55 15.90 13.36 -6.36
N ASN A 56 16.35 13.17 -5.13
CA ASN A 56 17.61 13.74 -4.60
C ASN A 56 18.88 13.02 -5.05
N GLY A 57 18.77 11.99 -5.92
CA GLY A 57 19.94 11.44 -6.60
C GLY A 57 20.32 10.01 -6.23
N ILE A 58 19.57 9.33 -5.36
CA ILE A 58 19.80 7.90 -5.19
C ILE A 58 19.47 7.16 -6.49
N GLU A 59 20.44 6.40 -6.96
CA GLU A 59 20.36 5.66 -8.23
C GLU A 59 19.65 4.33 -8.05
N SER A 60 18.31 4.38 -7.97
CA SER A 60 17.46 3.20 -7.99
C SER A 60 17.09 2.80 -9.39
N ASP A 61 17.23 1.53 -9.74
CA ASP A 61 16.84 1.01 -11.06
C ASP A 61 15.33 0.83 -11.17
N VAL A 62 14.68 0.42 -10.06
CA VAL A 62 13.23 0.17 -9.97
C VAL A 62 12.69 0.80 -8.70
N VAL A 63 11.47 1.33 -8.79
CA VAL A 63 10.68 1.77 -7.64
C VAL A 63 9.39 0.95 -7.53
N THR A 64 9.00 0.64 -6.29
CA THR A 64 7.70 0.07 -5.93
C THR A 64 7.13 0.93 -4.82
N LEU A 65 6.08 1.69 -5.12
CA LEU A 65 5.56 2.70 -4.20
C LEU A 65 4.06 2.50 -3.94
N ALA A 66 3.58 2.98 -2.78
CA ALA A 66 2.16 2.83 -2.39
C ALA A 66 1.23 3.59 -3.31
N LEU A 67 1.70 4.67 -3.87
CA LEU A 67 0.89 5.66 -4.57
C LEU A 67 1.50 5.94 -5.94
N ALA A 68 0.66 5.95 -6.97
CA ALA A 68 1.07 6.42 -8.30
C ALA A 68 1.63 7.85 -8.24
N GLN A 69 1.03 8.73 -7.44
CA GLN A 69 1.48 10.10 -7.23
C GLN A 69 2.95 10.21 -6.78
N ASP A 70 3.44 9.28 -5.96
CA ASP A 70 4.83 9.29 -5.53
C ASP A 70 5.78 8.98 -6.72
N ILE A 71 5.34 8.13 -7.67
CA ILE A 71 6.07 7.90 -8.93
C ILE A 71 5.94 9.10 -9.86
N ASP A 72 4.78 9.75 -9.93
CA ASP A 72 4.57 10.97 -10.71
C ASP A 72 5.48 12.12 -10.24
N ALA A 73 5.72 12.21 -8.94
CA ALA A 73 6.70 13.17 -8.40
C ALA A 73 8.13 12.89 -8.92
N ILE A 74 8.52 11.62 -9.02
CA ILE A 74 9.81 11.24 -9.63
C ILE A 74 9.80 11.53 -11.13
N ALA A 75 8.70 11.25 -11.84
CA ALA A 75 8.54 11.55 -13.24
C ALA A 75 8.63 13.06 -13.54
N SER A 76 8.01 13.88 -12.67
CA SER A 76 8.08 15.35 -12.74
C SER A 76 9.51 15.88 -12.56
N SER A 77 10.38 15.16 -11.84
CA SER A 77 11.81 15.48 -11.77
C SER A 77 12.60 15.08 -13.03
N GLY A 78 11.92 14.48 -14.00
CA GLY A 78 12.51 14.03 -15.27
C GLY A 78 13.35 12.76 -15.18
N LYS A 79 13.25 11.97 -14.11
CA LYS A 79 14.00 10.71 -13.94
C LYS A 79 13.25 9.49 -14.46
N ILE A 80 11.93 9.56 -14.50
CA ILE A 80 11.01 8.57 -15.07
C ILE A 80 10.23 9.26 -16.19
N ALA A 81 9.95 8.56 -17.27
CA ALA A 81 9.14 9.12 -18.35
C ALA A 81 7.66 9.23 -17.92
N LYS A 82 6.95 10.21 -18.47
CA LYS A 82 5.57 10.52 -18.06
C LYS A 82 4.56 9.41 -18.39
N ASP A 83 4.87 8.55 -19.35
CA ASP A 83 4.04 7.42 -19.78
C ASP A 83 4.23 6.16 -18.92
N TRP A 84 4.97 6.23 -17.82
CA TRP A 84 5.37 5.10 -16.99
C TRP A 84 4.20 4.18 -16.60
N GLN A 85 3.05 4.79 -16.30
CA GLN A 85 1.89 4.06 -15.80
C GLN A 85 1.26 3.15 -16.86
N SER A 86 1.36 3.50 -18.13
CA SER A 86 0.83 2.73 -19.27
C SER A 86 1.77 1.62 -19.77
N ARG A 87 2.99 1.53 -19.25
CA ARG A 87 4.02 0.59 -19.73
C ARG A 87 3.79 -0.85 -19.28
N LEU A 88 3.08 -1.04 -18.19
CA LEU A 88 2.78 -2.36 -17.65
C LEU A 88 1.26 -2.53 -17.43
N PRO A 89 0.75 -3.77 -17.42
CA PRO A 89 -0.67 -4.02 -17.20
C PRO A 89 -1.21 -3.39 -15.91
N HIS A 90 -2.51 -3.13 -15.89
CA HIS A 90 -3.22 -2.59 -14.74
C HIS A 90 -2.63 -1.28 -14.20
N ASN A 91 -2.28 -0.36 -15.09
CA ASN A 91 -1.66 0.92 -14.72
C ASN A 91 -0.38 0.73 -13.88
N SER A 92 0.43 -0.25 -14.25
CA SER A 92 1.67 -0.60 -13.55
C SER A 92 1.47 -1.03 -12.10
N ALA A 93 0.32 -1.63 -11.77
CA ALA A 93 0.01 -2.19 -10.46
C ALA A 93 -0.07 -3.73 -10.53
N PRO A 94 1.01 -4.46 -10.21
CA PRO A 94 1.08 -5.91 -10.42
C PRO A 94 0.21 -6.72 -9.45
N TYR A 95 -0.17 -6.17 -8.33
CA TYR A 95 -1.03 -6.75 -7.31
C TYR A 95 -1.83 -5.66 -6.59
N THR A 96 -2.79 -6.07 -5.79
CA THR A 96 -3.63 -5.14 -5.03
C THR A 96 -3.72 -5.54 -3.56
N SER A 97 -4.31 -4.66 -2.79
CA SER A 97 -4.78 -4.89 -1.44
C SER A 97 -6.05 -4.07 -1.21
N THR A 98 -6.55 -4.05 -0.01
CA THR A 98 -7.65 -3.17 0.41
C THR A 98 -7.47 -2.77 1.86
N ILE A 99 -8.36 -1.94 2.37
CA ILE A 99 -8.34 -1.50 3.76
C ILE A 99 -9.37 -2.29 4.55
N VAL A 100 -8.92 -2.83 5.67
CA VAL A 100 -9.72 -3.61 6.63
C VAL A 100 -9.46 -3.12 8.05
N PHE A 101 -10.19 -3.67 9.01
CA PHE A 101 -9.96 -3.42 10.42
C PHE A 101 -9.31 -4.63 11.08
N LEU A 102 -8.36 -4.37 11.95
CA LEU A 102 -7.84 -5.37 12.88
C LEU A 102 -8.37 -5.00 14.26
N VAL A 103 -9.11 -5.90 14.91
CA VAL A 103 -9.72 -5.69 16.21
C VAL A 103 -9.15 -6.68 17.23
N ARG A 104 -9.41 -6.45 18.51
CA ARG A 104 -9.06 -7.39 19.57
C ARG A 104 -9.85 -8.69 19.42
N LYS A 105 -9.25 -9.82 19.79
CA LYS A 105 -9.89 -11.15 19.71
C LYS A 105 -11.23 -11.16 20.42
N GLY A 106 -12.25 -11.75 19.78
CA GLY A 106 -13.63 -11.77 20.25
C GLY A 106 -14.37 -10.45 20.06
N ASN A 107 -13.75 -9.47 19.38
CA ASN A 107 -14.35 -8.18 19.02
C ASN A 107 -15.17 -7.52 20.16
N PRO A 108 -14.55 -7.25 21.32
CA PRO A 108 -15.28 -6.84 22.53
C PRO A 108 -16.03 -5.51 22.37
N LYS A 109 -15.67 -4.72 21.35
CA LYS A 109 -16.34 -3.45 21.02
C LYS A 109 -17.41 -3.59 19.95
N ASN A 110 -17.66 -4.82 19.46
CA ASN A 110 -18.64 -5.09 18.41
C ASN A 110 -18.49 -4.13 17.21
N ILE A 111 -17.27 -4.06 16.66
CA ILE A 111 -16.93 -3.26 15.48
C ILE A 111 -17.23 -4.10 14.25
N GLN A 112 -18.15 -3.65 13.40
CA GLN A 112 -18.56 -4.36 12.19
C GLN A 112 -18.30 -3.57 10.91
N ASP A 113 -18.39 -2.23 10.98
CA ASP A 113 -18.23 -1.36 9.81
C ASP A 113 -17.65 0.00 10.20
N TRP A 114 -17.44 0.86 9.21
CA TRP A 114 -16.89 2.21 9.35
C TRP A 114 -17.67 3.08 10.34
N ASP A 115 -19.01 2.93 10.41
CA ASP A 115 -19.84 3.69 11.36
C ASP A 115 -19.43 3.46 12.81
N ASP A 116 -19.05 2.24 13.15
CA ASP A 116 -18.65 1.91 14.51
C ASP A 116 -17.42 2.67 14.97
N LEU A 117 -16.55 3.09 14.02
CA LEU A 117 -15.35 3.85 14.33
C LEU A 117 -15.64 5.31 14.72
N THR A 118 -16.87 5.80 14.51
CA THR A 118 -17.30 7.14 14.93
C THR A 118 -17.82 7.22 16.36
N ARG A 119 -18.03 6.07 17.03
CA ARG A 119 -18.49 6.01 18.41
C ARG A 119 -17.44 6.56 19.38
N GLU A 120 -17.83 7.41 20.32
CA GLU A 120 -16.91 8.10 21.26
C GLU A 120 -16.08 7.14 22.14
N ASN A 121 -16.59 5.91 22.40
CA ASN A 121 -15.93 4.91 23.22
C ASN A 121 -14.99 3.97 22.43
N ILE A 122 -14.66 4.29 21.20
CA ILE A 122 -13.76 3.52 20.33
C ILE A 122 -12.43 4.25 20.22
N GLU A 123 -11.36 3.53 20.48
CA GLU A 123 -9.99 4.02 20.30
C GLU A 123 -9.41 3.50 18.96
N VAL A 124 -9.24 4.41 18.01
CA VAL A 124 -8.73 4.10 16.67
C VAL A 124 -7.21 4.27 16.62
N ILE A 125 -6.54 3.35 15.96
CA ILE A 125 -5.13 3.47 15.56
C ILE A 125 -5.04 3.49 14.03
N THR A 126 -4.30 4.44 13.50
CA THR A 126 -4.00 4.54 12.06
C THR A 126 -2.72 5.36 11.86
N PRO A 127 -1.94 5.10 10.79
CA PRO A 127 -0.80 5.94 10.50
C PRO A 127 -1.22 7.32 9.98
N ASN A 128 -0.28 8.27 10.00
CA ASN A 128 -0.51 9.66 9.61
C ASN A 128 -0.49 9.82 8.07
N PRO A 129 -1.55 10.30 7.42
CA PRO A 129 -1.60 10.53 5.97
C PRO A 129 -0.57 11.56 5.45
N LYS A 130 -0.01 12.39 6.32
CA LYS A 130 1.06 13.34 5.93
C LYS A 130 2.41 12.66 5.74
N THR A 131 2.64 11.53 6.39
CA THR A 131 3.94 10.83 6.39
C THR A 131 3.90 9.44 5.77
N SER A 132 2.72 8.84 5.66
CA SER A 132 2.51 7.50 5.18
C SER A 132 1.60 7.46 3.95
N GLY A 133 2.11 6.96 2.83
CA GLY A 133 1.28 6.69 1.65
C GLY A 133 0.17 5.67 1.94
N GLY A 134 0.47 4.63 2.74
CA GLY A 134 -0.54 3.66 3.17
C GLY A 134 -1.69 4.28 3.95
N ALA A 135 -1.40 5.30 4.76
CA ALA A 135 -2.42 6.02 5.52
C ALA A 135 -3.37 6.84 4.65
N ARG A 136 -2.91 7.30 3.48
CA ARG A 136 -3.78 7.99 2.52
C ARG A 136 -4.85 7.06 1.98
N TRP A 137 -4.53 5.80 1.74
CA TRP A 137 -5.51 4.78 1.38
C TRP A 137 -6.52 4.54 2.51
N ASN A 138 -6.06 4.46 3.78
CA ASN A 138 -6.96 4.32 4.95
C ASN A 138 -7.95 5.48 5.05
N TYR A 139 -7.46 6.71 4.90
CA TYR A 139 -8.27 7.91 4.91
C TYR A 139 -9.30 7.95 3.77
N LEU A 140 -8.86 7.65 2.54
CA LEU A 140 -9.75 7.64 1.38
C LEU A 140 -10.76 6.49 1.43
N ALA A 141 -10.44 5.36 2.07
CA ALA A 141 -11.40 4.29 2.30
C ALA A 141 -12.57 4.76 3.17
N ALA A 142 -12.28 5.43 4.30
CA ALA A 142 -13.29 6.01 5.17
C ALA A 142 -14.11 7.12 4.46
N TRP A 143 -13.45 7.98 3.70
CA TRP A 143 -14.11 9.05 2.95
C TRP A 143 -15.03 8.49 1.87
N GLY A 144 -14.55 7.52 1.09
CA GLY A 144 -15.32 6.89 0.02
C GLY A 144 -16.54 6.11 0.54
N TYR A 145 -16.42 5.43 1.69
CA TYR A 145 -17.57 4.86 2.39
C TYR A 145 -18.62 5.93 2.71
N ALA A 146 -18.20 7.03 3.33
CA ALA A 146 -19.11 8.12 3.71
C ALA A 146 -19.80 8.74 2.49
N LEU A 147 -19.08 8.93 1.37
CA LEU A 147 -19.67 9.39 0.10
C LEU A 147 -20.71 8.40 -0.43
N THR A 148 -20.43 7.10 -0.39
CA THR A 148 -21.39 6.08 -0.84
C THR A 148 -22.65 6.10 0.00
N LYS A 149 -22.50 6.22 1.31
CA LYS A 149 -23.62 6.25 2.27
C LYS A 149 -24.50 7.49 2.15
N SER A 150 -23.92 8.62 1.78
CA SER A 150 -24.58 9.93 1.74
C SER A 150 -24.96 10.41 0.33
N ASN A 151 -24.96 9.55 -0.68
CA ASN A 151 -25.18 9.95 -2.07
C ASN A 151 -24.21 11.06 -2.55
N ASN A 152 -22.92 10.91 -2.22
CA ASN A 152 -21.83 11.82 -2.55
C ASN A 152 -21.89 13.19 -1.87
N ASP A 153 -22.44 13.27 -0.67
CA ASP A 153 -22.38 14.49 0.15
C ASP A 153 -20.97 14.65 0.78
N GLU A 154 -20.22 15.59 0.27
CA GLU A 154 -18.85 15.88 0.71
C GLU A 154 -18.80 16.47 2.13
N PHE A 155 -19.82 17.23 2.54
CA PHE A 155 -19.88 17.76 3.90
C PHE A 155 -20.09 16.63 4.90
N TYR A 156 -21.03 15.71 4.60
CA TYR A 156 -21.20 14.50 5.40
C TYR A 156 -19.90 13.69 5.51
N ALA A 157 -19.23 13.45 4.38
CA ALA A 157 -17.98 12.70 4.36
C ALA A 157 -16.90 13.36 5.22
N GLN A 158 -16.79 14.70 5.17
CA GLN A 158 -15.86 15.45 6.02
C GLN A 158 -16.17 15.29 7.51
N GLN A 159 -17.43 15.42 7.92
CA GLN A 159 -17.82 15.24 9.32
C GLN A 159 -17.62 13.80 9.79
N PHE A 160 -17.94 12.83 8.95
CA PHE A 160 -17.75 11.41 9.23
C PHE A 160 -16.27 11.07 9.48
N VAL A 161 -15.38 11.46 8.57
CA VAL A 161 -13.94 11.23 8.72
C VAL A 161 -13.38 12.02 9.91
N LYS A 162 -13.88 13.24 10.17
CA LYS A 162 -13.53 14.01 11.37
C LYS A 162 -13.87 13.24 12.64
N SER A 163 -15.04 12.61 12.72
CA SER A 163 -15.46 11.81 13.87
C SER A 163 -14.52 10.61 14.09
N ILE A 164 -14.14 9.89 13.02
CA ILE A 164 -13.15 8.80 13.12
C ILE A 164 -11.81 9.34 13.63
N TYR A 165 -11.30 10.44 13.05
CA TYR A 165 -10.00 10.98 13.45
C TYR A 165 -9.99 11.62 14.84
N SER A 166 -11.16 12.03 15.36
CA SER A 166 -11.31 12.45 16.76
C SER A 166 -11.06 11.30 17.74
N ASN A 167 -11.34 10.08 17.33
CA ASN A 167 -11.11 8.85 18.09
C ASN A 167 -9.69 8.29 17.94
N VAL A 168 -8.85 8.89 17.07
CA VAL A 168 -7.48 8.41 16.86
C VAL A 168 -6.61 8.76 18.05
N LYS A 169 -6.11 7.74 18.73
CA LYS A 169 -5.22 7.89 19.91
C LYS A 169 -3.77 8.13 19.52
N VAL A 170 -3.31 7.45 18.47
CA VAL A 170 -1.92 7.54 18.00
C VAL A 170 -1.91 7.64 16.49
N LEU A 171 -1.23 8.66 15.97
CA LEU A 171 -0.90 8.85 14.56
C LEU A 171 0.58 8.50 14.36
N ASP A 172 0.87 7.23 14.15
CA ASP A 172 2.24 6.79 13.88
C ASP A 172 2.73 7.30 12.51
N THR A 173 4.03 7.41 12.35
CA THR A 173 4.63 7.90 11.10
C THR A 173 4.43 6.97 9.90
N GLY A 174 4.06 5.71 10.13
CA GLY A 174 3.83 4.71 9.09
C GLY A 174 3.11 3.47 9.59
N ALA A 175 2.67 2.62 8.65
CA ALA A 175 1.83 1.45 8.92
C ALA A 175 2.45 0.49 9.96
N ARG A 176 3.77 0.24 9.88
CA ARG A 176 4.44 -0.63 10.86
C ARG A 176 4.40 -0.07 12.28
N GLY A 177 4.56 1.27 12.43
CA GLY A 177 4.41 1.93 13.73
C GLY A 177 3.04 1.67 14.30
N SER A 178 1.98 1.85 13.50
CA SER A 178 0.60 1.61 13.91
C SER A 178 0.34 0.14 14.26
N SER A 179 0.87 -0.80 13.47
CA SER A 179 0.79 -2.22 13.79
C SER A 179 1.47 -2.56 15.12
N ASN A 180 2.67 -2.02 15.37
CA ASN A 180 3.37 -2.21 16.64
C ASN A 180 2.61 -1.57 17.81
N THR A 181 2.08 -0.36 17.62
CA THR A 181 1.26 0.34 18.62
C THR A 181 0.04 -0.51 18.99
N PHE A 182 -0.65 -1.04 17.99
CA PHE A 182 -1.83 -1.86 18.21
C PHE A 182 -1.48 -3.26 18.76
N ILE A 183 -0.60 -4.02 18.09
CA ILE A 183 -0.36 -5.43 18.40
C ILE A 183 0.54 -5.58 19.63
N GLU A 184 1.72 -4.92 19.61
CA GLU A 184 2.75 -5.11 20.64
C GLU A 184 2.46 -4.29 21.91
N ARG A 185 2.11 -3.01 21.74
CA ARG A 185 1.82 -2.12 22.87
C ARG A 185 0.41 -2.27 23.40
N LYS A 186 -0.48 -2.98 22.67
CA LYS A 186 -1.89 -3.22 23.04
C LYS A 186 -2.70 -1.94 23.24
N ILE A 187 -2.38 -0.87 22.50
CA ILE A 187 -3.10 0.41 22.52
C ILE A 187 -4.19 0.40 21.45
N GLY A 188 -5.36 0.94 21.76
CA GLY A 188 -6.51 1.05 20.87
C GLY A 188 -7.39 -0.19 20.78
N ASP A 189 -8.61 0.01 20.31
CA ASP A 189 -9.63 -1.03 20.10
C ASP A 189 -9.60 -1.56 18.68
N VAL A 190 -9.28 -0.70 17.71
CA VAL A 190 -9.25 -1.01 16.28
C VAL A 190 -8.06 -0.35 15.59
N LEU A 191 -7.43 -1.10 14.68
CA LEU A 191 -6.43 -0.61 13.75
C LEU A 191 -7.02 -0.59 12.34
N ILE A 192 -7.07 0.57 11.71
CA ILE A 192 -7.34 0.69 10.27
C ILE A 192 -6.05 0.35 9.53
N THR A 193 -6.05 -0.71 8.75
CA THR A 193 -4.84 -1.22 8.12
C THR A 193 -5.11 -1.86 6.75
N TRP A 194 -4.06 -2.12 6.03
CA TRP A 194 -4.13 -2.88 4.79
C TRP A 194 -4.41 -4.36 5.06
N GLU A 195 -5.19 -4.99 4.18
CA GLU A 195 -5.54 -6.41 4.29
C GLU A 195 -4.33 -7.33 4.40
N ASN A 196 -3.30 -7.07 3.59
CA ASN A 196 -2.08 -7.87 3.65
C ASN A 196 -1.36 -7.78 5.01
N GLU A 197 -1.36 -6.63 5.68
CA GLU A 197 -0.81 -6.48 7.04
C GLU A 197 -1.66 -7.21 8.08
N ALA A 198 -2.99 -7.12 7.95
CA ALA A 198 -3.91 -7.83 8.82
C ALA A 198 -3.76 -9.35 8.68
N LEU A 199 -3.69 -9.86 7.44
CA LEU A 199 -3.44 -11.28 7.16
C LEU A 199 -2.08 -11.73 7.69
N LEU A 200 -1.03 -10.90 7.58
CA LEU A 200 0.26 -11.19 8.19
C LEU A 200 0.14 -11.33 9.70
N ALA A 201 -0.55 -10.38 10.34
CA ALA A 201 -0.72 -10.38 11.79
C ALA A 201 -1.38 -11.67 12.28
N ILE A 202 -2.42 -12.14 11.62
CA ILE A 202 -3.12 -13.37 12.04
C ILE A 202 -2.43 -14.67 11.66
N ASN A 203 -1.56 -14.67 10.63
CA ASN A 203 -0.95 -15.91 10.14
C ASN A 203 0.51 -16.13 10.59
N LYS A 204 1.25 -15.08 10.95
CA LYS A 204 2.69 -15.19 11.21
C LYS A 204 3.14 -14.66 12.57
N ILE A 205 2.28 -13.99 13.34
CA ILE A 205 2.62 -13.52 14.66
C ILE A 205 2.04 -14.51 15.68
N GLU A 206 2.89 -15.13 16.50
CA GLU A 206 2.46 -16.05 17.56
C GLU A 206 1.60 -15.33 18.62
N ASN A 207 0.60 -16.03 19.19
CA ASN A 207 -0.37 -15.49 20.17
C ASN A 207 -1.30 -14.39 19.64
N HIS A 208 -2.03 -14.70 18.55
CA HIS A 208 -2.99 -13.79 17.95
C HIS A 208 -4.15 -13.42 18.89
N ASN A 209 -4.07 -12.25 19.50
CA ASN A 209 -5.19 -11.66 20.23
C ASN A 209 -5.93 -10.64 19.35
N VAL A 210 -6.01 -10.91 18.05
CA VAL A 210 -6.62 -10.01 17.05
C VAL A 210 -7.44 -10.78 16.02
N GLU A 211 -8.42 -10.10 15.43
CA GLU A 211 -9.30 -10.60 14.37
C GLU A 211 -9.44 -9.56 13.28
N ILE A 212 -9.67 -10.01 12.04
CA ILE A 212 -9.94 -9.14 10.91
C ILE A 212 -11.44 -8.92 10.79
N ILE A 213 -11.84 -7.67 10.68
CA ILE A 213 -13.18 -7.26 10.28
C ILE A 213 -13.07 -6.63 8.89
N ILE A 214 -13.86 -7.15 7.98
CA ILE A 214 -13.97 -6.65 6.61
C ILE A 214 -15.15 -5.68 6.58
N PRO A 215 -14.95 -4.38 6.27
CA PRO A 215 -16.04 -3.43 6.19
C PRO A 215 -16.92 -3.71 4.97
N SER A 216 -18.15 -3.20 4.96
CA SER A 216 -19.14 -3.40 3.89
C SER A 216 -18.65 -2.92 2.52
N THR A 217 -17.87 -1.87 2.47
CA THR A 217 -17.16 -1.38 1.28
C THR A 217 -15.81 -0.80 1.65
N SER A 218 -14.87 -0.82 0.73
CA SER A 218 -13.52 -0.28 0.93
C SER A 218 -12.92 0.20 -0.39
N ILE A 219 -11.65 0.61 -0.37
CA ILE A 219 -10.94 1.08 -1.55
C ILE A 219 -9.99 0.00 -2.09
N LEU A 220 -9.95 -0.14 -3.42
CA LEU A 220 -8.94 -0.95 -4.10
C LEU A 220 -7.59 -0.24 -4.01
N ALA A 221 -6.71 -0.72 -3.15
CA ALA A 221 -5.36 -0.19 -3.01
C ALA A 221 -4.43 -0.81 -4.05
N GLU A 222 -3.80 0.04 -4.85
CA GLU A 222 -2.98 -0.34 -6.00
C GLU A 222 -1.55 0.19 -5.85
N PRO A 223 -0.65 -0.57 -5.20
CA PRO A 223 0.78 -0.24 -5.22
C PRO A 223 1.33 -0.33 -6.63
N THR A 224 2.06 0.68 -7.04
CA THR A 224 2.57 0.81 -8.41
C THR A 224 4.07 0.60 -8.51
N VAL A 225 4.53 0.20 -9.69
CA VAL A 225 5.93 -0.07 -9.99
C VAL A 225 6.39 0.68 -11.23
N SER A 226 7.65 1.07 -11.26
CA SER A 226 8.26 1.66 -12.46
C SER A 226 9.77 1.45 -12.49
N ILE A 227 10.35 1.45 -13.68
CA ILE A 227 11.79 1.66 -13.85
C ILE A 227 12.10 3.15 -13.69
N VAL A 228 13.31 3.46 -13.24
CA VAL A 228 13.83 4.83 -13.21
C VAL A 228 14.69 5.03 -14.46
N ASP A 229 14.08 5.53 -15.53
CA ASP A 229 14.65 5.55 -16.89
C ASP A 229 16.08 6.09 -16.93
N LYS A 230 16.33 7.27 -16.35
CA LYS A 230 17.67 7.87 -16.34
C LYS A 230 18.73 7.00 -15.66
N VAL A 231 18.34 6.22 -14.66
CA VAL A 231 19.26 5.37 -13.91
C VAL A 231 19.57 4.11 -14.69
N VAL A 232 18.54 3.42 -15.19
CA VAL A 232 18.75 2.16 -15.92
C VAL A 232 19.50 2.38 -17.23
N ASP A 233 19.31 3.53 -17.91
CA ASP A 233 20.04 3.89 -19.10
C ASP A 233 21.50 4.20 -18.80
N LYS A 234 21.76 5.00 -17.77
CA LYS A 234 23.12 5.33 -17.32
C LYS A 234 23.91 4.07 -16.92
N LYS A 235 23.25 3.12 -16.25
CA LYS A 235 23.89 1.89 -15.73
C LYS A 235 23.90 0.72 -16.71
N GLY A 236 23.14 0.82 -17.81
CA GLY A 236 22.94 -0.29 -18.74
C GLY A 236 22.16 -1.46 -18.16
N THR A 237 21.28 -1.19 -17.18
CA THR A 237 20.51 -2.21 -16.44
C THR A 237 19.07 -2.34 -16.91
N ARG A 238 18.63 -1.58 -17.93
CA ARG A 238 17.25 -1.52 -18.41
C ARG A 238 16.63 -2.90 -18.65
N ALA A 239 17.27 -3.74 -19.43
CA ALA A 239 16.73 -5.07 -19.76
C ALA A 239 16.51 -5.96 -18.53
N ILE A 240 17.35 -5.82 -17.50
CA ILE A 240 17.21 -6.59 -16.25
C ILE A 240 16.08 -6.01 -15.41
N ALA A 241 15.96 -4.68 -15.33
CA ALA A 241 14.91 -4.00 -14.59
C ALA A 241 13.52 -4.26 -15.21
N GLU A 242 13.40 -4.21 -16.53
CA GLU A 242 12.18 -4.57 -17.26
C GLU A 242 11.79 -6.03 -17.02
N ALA A 243 12.72 -6.97 -17.19
CA ALA A 243 12.46 -8.38 -16.93
C ALA A 243 12.04 -8.65 -15.47
N TYR A 244 12.58 -7.88 -14.51
CA TYR A 244 12.13 -7.94 -13.12
C TYR A 244 10.67 -7.48 -12.97
N LEU A 245 10.29 -6.35 -13.56
CA LEU A 245 8.93 -5.83 -13.46
C LEU A 245 7.92 -6.72 -14.19
N GLU A 246 8.24 -7.20 -15.39
CA GLU A 246 7.41 -8.15 -16.13
C GLU A 246 7.18 -9.44 -15.36
N TYR A 247 8.21 -9.92 -14.65
CA TYR A 247 8.11 -11.12 -13.84
C TYR A 247 7.05 -11.02 -12.73
N LEU A 248 6.80 -9.83 -12.19
CA LEU A 248 5.76 -9.61 -11.18
C LEU A 248 4.36 -9.99 -11.70
N TYR A 249 4.15 -9.91 -13.02
CA TYR A 249 2.89 -10.28 -13.70
C TYR A 249 2.85 -11.74 -14.16
N SER A 250 3.94 -12.47 -14.05
CA SER A 250 3.96 -13.89 -14.40
C SER A 250 3.11 -14.71 -13.42
N PRO A 251 2.57 -15.90 -13.80
CA PRO A 251 1.82 -16.75 -12.88
C PRO A 251 2.58 -17.05 -11.59
N VAL A 252 3.90 -17.25 -11.67
CA VAL A 252 4.75 -17.50 -10.50
C VAL A 252 4.89 -16.25 -9.63
N GLY A 253 5.11 -15.07 -10.25
CA GLY A 253 5.15 -13.78 -9.54
C GLY A 253 3.83 -13.50 -8.82
N GLN A 254 2.71 -13.78 -9.47
CA GLN A 254 1.37 -13.63 -8.91
C GLN A 254 1.10 -14.61 -7.76
N GLU A 255 1.56 -15.85 -7.87
CA GLU A 255 1.47 -16.81 -6.77
C GLU A 255 2.33 -16.40 -5.57
N ILE A 256 3.52 -15.85 -5.81
CA ILE A 256 4.35 -15.28 -4.75
C ILE A 256 3.65 -14.08 -4.09
N ALA A 257 2.95 -13.24 -4.87
CA ALA A 257 2.14 -12.14 -4.32
C ALA A 257 1.05 -12.68 -3.38
N ALA A 258 0.27 -13.67 -3.82
CA ALA A 258 -0.79 -14.28 -3.02
C ALA A 258 -0.26 -14.94 -1.72
N LYS A 259 0.87 -15.65 -1.79
CA LYS A 259 1.54 -16.24 -0.61
C LYS A 259 2.06 -15.18 0.39
N ASN A 260 2.26 -13.96 -0.09
CA ASN A 260 2.63 -12.81 0.75
C ASN A 260 1.42 -11.88 0.99
N PHE A 261 0.22 -12.43 0.91
CA PHE A 261 -1.04 -11.77 1.26
C PHE A 261 -1.44 -10.57 0.41
N TYR A 262 -0.88 -10.43 -0.81
CA TYR A 262 -1.37 -9.48 -1.80
C TYR A 262 -2.37 -10.15 -2.73
N ARG A 263 -3.45 -9.46 -3.08
CA ARG A 263 -4.45 -9.92 -4.03
C ARG A 263 -3.84 -9.99 -5.43
N PRO A 264 -3.76 -11.17 -6.06
CA PRO A 264 -3.18 -11.32 -7.38
C PRO A 264 -4.11 -10.78 -8.47
N ARG A 265 -3.52 -10.33 -9.57
CA ARG A 265 -4.25 -9.92 -10.80
C ARG A 265 -4.54 -11.10 -11.72
N ASP A 266 -3.73 -12.15 -11.67
CA ASP A 266 -3.96 -13.38 -12.45
C ASP A 266 -5.20 -14.10 -11.95
N LYS A 267 -6.16 -14.33 -12.85
CA LYS A 267 -7.45 -14.93 -12.52
C LYS A 267 -7.33 -16.37 -11.97
N ASN A 268 -6.42 -17.17 -12.53
CA ASN A 268 -6.24 -18.56 -12.08
C ASN A 268 -5.63 -18.58 -10.66
N VAL A 269 -4.66 -17.71 -10.41
CA VAL A 269 -4.10 -17.56 -9.07
C VAL A 269 -5.16 -17.01 -8.10
N ALA A 270 -5.96 -16.02 -8.52
CA ALA A 270 -7.04 -15.47 -7.68
C ALA A 270 -8.06 -16.56 -7.28
N ILE A 271 -8.47 -17.42 -8.20
CA ILE A 271 -9.36 -18.56 -7.90
C ILE A 271 -8.71 -19.50 -6.88
N LYS A 272 -7.44 -19.84 -7.05
CA LYS A 272 -6.68 -20.70 -6.13
C LYS A 272 -6.63 -20.16 -4.70
N TYR A 273 -6.63 -18.84 -4.54
CA TYR A 273 -6.53 -18.14 -3.27
C TYR A 273 -7.84 -17.47 -2.82
N SER A 274 -8.99 -17.86 -3.40
CA SER A 274 -10.32 -17.25 -3.13
C SER A 274 -10.75 -17.34 -1.66
N VAL A 275 -10.36 -18.39 -0.96
CA VAL A 275 -10.62 -18.51 0.50
C VAL A 275 -9.86 -17.46 1.30
N GLN A 276 -8.63 -17.13 0.87
CA GLN A 276 -7.81 -16.09 1.52
C GLN A 276 -8.29 -14.68 1.15
N PHE A 277 -8.81 -14.51 -0.05
CA PHE A 277 -9.23 -13.23 -0.62
C PHE A 277 -10.69 -13.30 -1.08
N PRO A 278 -11.67 -13.16 -0.18
CA PRO A 278 -13.08 -13.12 -0.57
C PRO A 278 -13.35 -11.94 -1.49
N GLU A 279 -14.41 -12.04 -2.29
CA GLU A 279 -14.90 -10.90 -3.06
C GLU A 279 -15.36 -9.79 -2.12
N LEU A 280 -15.02 -8.55 -2.48
CA LEU A 280 -15.31 -7.37 -1.70
C LEU A 280 -15.91 -6.29 -2.60
N ASP A 281 -16.79 -5.47 -2.03
CA ASP A 281 -17.25 -4.25 -2.70
C ASP A 281 -16.17 -3.18 -2.57
N LEU A 282 -15.45 -2.94 -3.67
CA LEU A 282 -14.31 -2.02 -3.71
C LEU A 282 -14.51 -0.94 -4.76
N PHE A 283 -14.45 0.32 -4.31
CA PHE A 283 -14.30 1.45 -5.24
C PHE A 283 -12.81 1.74 -5.51
N THR A 284 -12.53 2.43 -6.61
CA THR A 284 -11.17 2.80 -7.01
C THR A 284 -10.85 4.26 -6.66
N ILE A 285 -9.58 4.64 -6.88
CA ILE A 285 -9.14 6.04 -6.76
C ILE A 285 -9.89 6.98 -7.73
N ASP A 286 -10.52 6.45 -8.77
CA ASP A 286 -11.32 7.24 -9.72
C ASP A 286 -12.52 7.91 -9.07
N LYS A 287 -13.04 7.34 -7.96
CA LYS A 287 -14.06 7.99 -7.12
C LYS A 287 -13.62 9.38 -6.63
N PHE A 288 -12.33 9.64 -6.60
CA PHE A 288 -11.72 10.92 -6.19
C PHE A 288 -11.09 11.67 -7.37
N SER A 289 -11.45 11.32 -8.62
CA SER A 289 -10.85 11.87 -9.85
C SER A 289 -9.34 11.63 -9.97
N GLY A 290 -8.87 10.51 -9.42
CA GLY A 290 -7.46 10.13 -9.44
C GLY A 290 -6.62 10.71 -8.31
N TRP A 291 -5.34 10.33 -8.28
CA TRP A 291 -4.44 10.69 -7.18
C TRP A 291 -4.11 12.19 -7.11
N ASP A 292 -4.01 12.89 -8.24
CA ASP A 292 -3.66 14.31 -8.26
C ASP A 292 -4.74 15.16 -7.59
N GLU A 293 -6.01 14.94 -7.94
CA GLU A 293 -7.13 15.65 -7.32
C GLU A 293 -7.33 15.21 -5.86
N ALA A 294 -7.21 13.92 -5.55
CA ALA A 294 -7.26 13.45 -4.17
C ALA A 294 -6.17 14.09 -3.30
N HIS A 295 -4.94 14.18 -3.81
CA HIS A 295 -3.85 14.82 -3.08
C HIS A 295 -4.08 16.31 -2.87
N LYS A 296 -4.43 17.03 -3.93
CA LYS A 296 -4.70 18.47 -3.89
C LYS A 296 -5.78 18.81 -2.89
N LYS A 297 -6.88 18.06 -2.90
CA LYS A 297 -8.03 18.28 -2.04
C LYS A 297 -7.77 17.90 -0.59
N HIS A 298 -7.18 16.75 -0.35
CA HIS A 298 -7.13 16.16 0.99
C HIS A 298 -5.78 16.30 1.69
N PHE A 299 -4.64 16.18 0.96
CA PHE A 299 -3.33 15.96 1.58
C PHE A 299 -2.30 17.07 1.33
N SER A 300 -2.58 18.02 0.43
CA SER A 300 -1.74 19.20 0.24
C SER A 300 -1.65 20.03 1.53
N GLN A 301 -0.74 20.99 1.57
CA GLN A 301 -0.66 21.94 2.68
C GLN A 301 -1.97 22.77 2.74
N GLY A 302 -2.63 22.77 3.89
CA GLY A 302 -3.93 23.40 4.08
C GLY A 302 -5.12 22.60 3.52
N GLY A 303 -4.90 21.40 3.00
CA GLY A 303 -5.93 20.48 2.54
C GLY A 303 -6.86 20.02 3.67
N ILE A 304 -7.89 19.26 3.32
CA ILE A 304 -8.95 18.87 4.27
C ILE A 304 -8.36 18.16 5.50
N PHE A 305 -7.37 17.26 5.31
CA PHE A 305 -6.77 16.56 6.44
C PHE A 305 -6.14 17.52 7.48
N ASP A 306 -5.50 18.60 7.03
CA ASP A 306 -4.93 19.62 7.95
C ASP A 306 -6.02 20.35 8.73
N GLN A 307 -7.23 20.49 8.15
CA GLN A 307 -8.36 21.13 8.81
C GLN A 307 -9.00 20.22 9.87
N LEU A 308 -9.02 18.89 9.62
CA LEU A 308 -9.56 17.90 10.56
C LEU A 308 -8.65 17.74 11.79
N SER A 309 -7.33 17.93 11.64
CA SER A 309 -6.34 17.75 12.70
C SER A 309 -6.11 18.99 13.57
N LYS A 310 -6.68 20.13 13.21
CA LYS A 310 -6.68 21.32 14.07
C LYS A 310 -7.68 21.10 15.22
N ARG A 311 -7.13 20.84 16.42
CA ARG A 311 -7.86 20.84 17.68
C ARG A 311 -8.15 22.25 18.15
#